data_b6e0e90088d580e79f55b767b30d1b7f
#
_entry.id   b6e0e90088d580e79f55b767b30d1b7f
#
_cell.length_a   1.000
_cell.length_b   1.000
_cell.length_c   1.000
_cell.angle_alpha   90.00
_cell.angle_beta   90.00
_cell.angle_gamma   90.00
#
_symmetry.space_group_name_H-M   'P 1'
#
loop_
_entity.id
_entity.type
_entity.pdbx_description
1 polymer ?
#
loop_
_entity_poly.entity_id
_entity_poly.type
_entity_poly.pdbx_seq_one_letter_code
_entity_poly.pdbx_strand_id
1 'polypeptide(L)'
;MLRGIKSELVLPEFMHLAYIVAVYKGKGGRMELSSERGIFIVNLFRSILMKLVYQDKYDTVDNSMSDSNVGARKKKNIRNHIFVINGIINEAIKNEKDIDIQILDYRQCFDGMWLDECINDLYEAGITDDSLALIYEANKNNQVAVKTPFGLTNRECVNKIVLQGEVFGPLQCSVQVDSFGKECLLENKHLYYYRGKVGVSPLAMVDDLLEVSNCGIETVKTNGFLNAKTNVKKLQFGGDKCHKMHVGKKHHLCPDVFVDNWELEKIDKNGHGIKNLEDIYVGDLMMDSVDNEKYLGDIIAADGSNTKNLQKRKSKGESAVSQIMSILQNTCFGPYYFQVAIILRNSILANGILTNSEAWYGLNDSDLEILESVDEQLMRRVLEVPSTCPKEMLYLEMGCVPFKYIVASRRLNFLHYILNEDESSLIYKVLKSQSEQPVKDDWYLSVVKDLEEFQLDMDLEEIKELSSFSFHKTVQKSACQKALMDLTKIKLKHTKVKHILHEKLSMQQYLKPNQLTISETKFAFHARTRMLRVKRNYGQSSEDKFCPVCKDKNTDDSQDHLLVCEVLVQKNQLIVEVPEYQDLFCDKIEKLVKITRILQSNYLERIEILKKEKEGKH
;
A
#
# COMPACT_ATOMS: atom_id res chain seq x y z
N MET A 1 28.37 -34.32 2.20
CA MET A 1 28.85 -32.97 2.54
C MET A 1 27.97 -32.31 3.63
N LEU A 2 26.72 -31.95 3.43
CA LEU A 2 25.91 -31.27 4.46
C LEU A 2 25.77 -32.05 5.78
N ARG A 3 25.68 -33.41 5.74
CA ARG A 3 25.71 -34.26 6.96
C ARG A 3 27.06 -34.16 7.66
N GLY A 4 28.17 -34.18 6.93
CA GLY A 4 29.51 -34.04 7.52
C GLY A 4 29.71 -32.66 8.16
N ILE A 5 29.25 -31.58 7.50
CA ILE A 5 29.28 -30.24 8.09
C ILE A 5 28.53 -30.19 9.40
N LYS A 6 27.33 -30.80 9.47
CA LYS A 6 26.51 -30.83 10.69
C LYS A 6 27.18 -31.62 11.81
N SER A 7 27.95 -32.66 11.49
CA SER A 7 28.65 -33.48 12.51
C SER A 7 29.95 -32.86 12.99
N GLU A 8 30.67 -32.17 12.12
CA GLU A 8 31.98 -31.58 12.42
C GLU A 8 31.91 -30.10 12.81
N LEU A 9 30.75 -29.44 12.54
CA LEU A 9 30.52 -28.02 12.78
C LEU A 9 31.54 -27.08 12.10
N VAL A 10 32.13 -27.53 10.96
CA VAL A 10 33.09 -26.77 10.17
C VAL A 10 32.63 -26.65 8.74
N LEU A 11 32.65 -25.45 8.19
CA LEU A 11 32.32 -25.19 6.80
C LEU A 11 33.57 -25.31 5.92
N PRO A 12 33.47 -25.96 4.73
CA PRO A 12 34.53 -25.91 3.73
C PRO A 12 34.85 -24.46 3.29
N GLU A 13 36.13 -24.17 3.01
CA GLU A 13 36.60 -22.83 2.67
C GLU A 13 35.80 -22.16 1.55
N PHE A 14 35.42 -22.90 0.51
CA PHE A 14 34.63 -22.35 -0.60
C PHE A 14 33.24 -21.83 -0.20
N MET A 15 32.70 -22.23 0.95
CA MET A 15 31.43 -21.77 1.46
C MET A 15 31.52 -20.39 2.16
N HIS A 16 32.73 -19.96 2.51
CA HIS A 16 33.01 -18.62 3.04
C HIS A 16 33.17 -17.57 1.94
N LEU A 17 33.17 -17.99 0.65
CA LEU A 17 33.30 -17.07 -0.47
C LEU A 17 31.97 -16.38 -0.76
N ALA A 18 31.99 -15.05 -0.84
CA ALA A 18 30.85 -14.22 -1.24
C ALA A 18 31.26 -13.14 -2.25
N TYR A 19 30.30 -12.73 -3.07
CA TYR A 19 30.48 -11.63 -4.01
C TYR A 19 29.49 -10.52 -3.69
N ILE A 20 29.97 -9.27 -3.68
CA ILE A 20 29.09 -8.11 -3.56
C ILE A 20 28.73 -7.63 -4.96
N VAL A 21 27.43 -7.49 -5.21
CA VAL A 21 26.88 -6.83 -6.39
C VAL A 21 26.24 -5.52 -5.92
N ALA A 22 26.71 -4.41 -6.47
CA ALA A 22 26.18 -3.10 -6.20
C ALA A 22 24.83 -2.92 -6.93
N VAL A 23 23.79 -2.54 -6.19
CA VAL A 23 22.44 -2.27 -6.71
C VAL A 23 22.07 -0.84 -6.36
N TYR A 24 21.79 -0.03 -7.38
CA TYR A 24 21.40 1.37 -7.19
C TYR A 24 20.10 1.51 -6.37
N LYS A 25 20.14 2.33 -5.31
CA LYS A 25 19.02 2.58 -4.39
C LYS A 25 17.87 3.40 -4.99
N GLY A 26 18.02 3.90 -6.23
CA GLY A 26 17.05 4.81 -6.84
C GLY A 26 17.09 6.26 -6.33
N LYS A 27 18.11 6.61 -5.53
CA LYS A 27 18.32 7.92 -4.92
C LYS A 27 19.80 8.30 -4.96
N GLY A 28 20.09 9.61 -5.04
CA GLY A 28 21.48 10.13 -5.10
C GLY A 28 22.15 9.96 -6.45
N GLY A 29 23.43 10.30 -6.54
CA GLY A 29 24.21 10.19 -7.75
C GLY A 29 24.56 8.74 -8.09
N ARG A 30 24.37 8.34 -9.34
CA ARG A 30 24.71 6.95 -9.79
C ARG A 30 26.18 6.58 -9.66
N MET A 31 27.06 7.57 -9.48
CA MET A 31 28.51 7.39 -9.33
C MET A 31 28.95 7.43 -7.86
N GLU A 32 28.02 7.54 -6.92
CA GLU A 32 28.29 7.60 -5.50
C GLU A 32 28.05 6.24 -4.85
N LEU A 33 29.03 5.71 -4.15
CA LEU A 33 28.93 4.44 -3.42
C LEU A 33 27.81 4.45 -2.36
N SER A 34 27.57 5.61 -1.74
CA SER A 34 26.47 5.83 -0.80
C SER A 34 25.08 5.59 -1.41
N SER A 35 24.95 5.74 -2.73
CA SER A 35 23.73 5.53 -3.51
C SER A 35 23.49 4.07 -3.90
N GLU A 36 24.39 3.16 -3.54
CA GLU A 36 24.31 1.75 -3.89
C GLU A 36 24.13 0.86 -2.64
N ARG A 37 23.43 -0.26 -2.82
CA ARG A 37 23.36 -1.36 -1.85
C ARG A 37 24.27 -2.47 -2.28
N GLY A 38 25.13 -2.94 -1.38
CA GLY A 38 25.92 -4.16 -1.60
C GLY A 38 25.06 -5.40 -1.32
N ILE A 39 24.68 -6.12 -2.35
CA ILE A 39 23.97 -7.40 -2.18
C ILE A 39 24.99 -8.53 -2.24
N PHE A 40 25.04 -9.34 -1.19
CA PHE A 40 25.94 -10.48 -1.11
C PHE A 40 25.34 -11.69 -1.84
N ILE A 41 26.12 -12.22 -2.77
CA ILE A 41 25.84 -13.49 -3.43
C ILE A 41 26.76 -14.53 -2.81
N VAL A 42 26.17 -15.38 -1.97
CA VAL A 42 26.89 -16.45 -1.28
C VAL A 42 26.81 -17.78 -2.05
N ASN A 43 27.65 -18.73 -1.68
CA ASN A 43 27.65 -20.06 -2.28
C ASN A 43 26.30 -20.79 -2.11
N LEU A 44 25.85 -21.49 -3.14
CA LEU A 44 24.56 -22.19 -3.14
C LEU A 44 24.45 -23.22 -2.00
N PHE A 45 25.50 -23.98 -1.70
CA PHE A 45 25.46 -24.96 -0.63
C PHE A 45 25.36 -24.31 0.75
N ARG A 46 26.02 -23.16 0.95
CA ARG A 46 25.83 -22.33 2.14
C ARG A 46 24.39 -21.85 2.24
N SER A 47 23.82 -21.33 1.16
CA SER A 47 22.41 -20.88 1.14
C SER A 47 21.45 -21.99 1.50
N ILE A 48 21.67 -23.23 1.01
CA ILE A 48 20.85 -24.40 1.35
C ILE A 48 21.01 -24.75 2.84
N LEU A 49 22.23 -24.80 3.35
CA LEU A 49 22.52 -25.09 4.75
C LEU A 49 21.83 -24.07 5.66
N MET A 50 22.02 -22.78 5.42
CA MET A 50 21.41 -21.72 6.22
C MET A 50 19.89 -21.68 6.11
N LYS A 51 19.32 -22.10 4.97
CA LYS A 51 17.88 -22.26 4.82
C LYS A 51 17.33 -23.41 5.66
N LEU A 52 18.04 -24.51 5.78
CA LEU A 52 17.67 -25.61 6.64
C LEU A 52 17.72 -25.20 8.13
N VAL A 53 18.80 -24.52 8.55
CA VAL A 53 18.92 -23.96 9.90
C VAL A 53 17.79 -22.95 10.17
N TYR A 54 17.49 -22.05 9.21
CA TYR A 54 16.39 -21.09 9.32
C TYR A 54 15.06 -21.79 9.50
N GLN A 55 14.76 -22.84 8.73
CA GLN A 55 13.49 -23.56 8.83
C GLN A 55 13.35 -24.28 10.17
N ASP A 56 14.45 -24.83 10.69
CA ASP A 56 14.49 -25.55 11.97
C ASP A 56 14.33 -24.59 13.17
N LYS A 57 14.94 -23.42 13.12
CA LYS A 57 15.01 -22.47 14.26
C LYS A 57 14.04 -21.30 14.18
N TYR A 58 13.35 -21.13 13.06
CA TYR A 58 12.48 -19.98 12.86
C TYR A 58 11.46 -19.81 14.00
N ASP A 59 10.71 -20.86 14.34
CA ASP A 59 9.65 -20.76 15.34
C ASP A 59 10.22 -20.48 16.75
N THR A 60 11.40 -21.01 17.08
CA THR A 60 12.10 -20.71 18.34
C THR A 60 12.40 -19.21 18.44
N VAL A 61 12.98 -18.65 17.39
CA VAL A 61 13.33 -17.21 17.34
C VAL A 61 12.07 -16.34 17.28
N ASP A 62 11.10 -16.69 16.43
CA ASP A 62 9.86 -15.92 16.28
C ASP A 62 9.09 -15.83 17.61
N ASN A 63 8.98 -16.94 18.34
CA ASN A 63 8.31 -16.98 19.66
C ASN A 63 9.08 -16.19 20.75
N SER A 64 10.36 -15.98 20.58
CA SER A 64 11.17 -15.18 21.52
C SER A 64 11.04 -13.68 21.31
N MET A 65 10.63 -13.22 20.12
CA MET A 65 10.55 -11.80 19.80
C MET A 65 9.30 -11.13 20.37
N SER A 66 9.45 -9.86 20.73
CA SER A 66 8.34 -9.02 21.20
C SER A 66 7.27 -8.83 20.11
N ASP A 67 6.05 -8.56 20.52
CA ASP A 67 4.97 -8.23 19.58
C ASP A 67 5.14 -6.87 18.90
N SER A 68 5.96 -6.02 19.47
CA SER A 68 6.32 -4.73 18.87
C SER A 68 7.30 -4.86 17.71
N ASN A 69 7.85 -6.04 17.47
CA ASN A 69 8.70 -6.31 16.33
C ASN A 69 7.95 -7.08 15.25
N VAL A 70 7.82 -6.50 14.06
CA VAL A 70 7.19 -7.14 12.90
C VAL A 70 8.20 -7.52 11.80
N GLY A 71 9.49 -7.26 12.02
CA GLY A 71 10.56 -7.48 11.05
C GLY A 71 10.86 -8.96 10.81
N ALA A 72 10.94 -9.36 9.54
CA ALA A 72 11.27 -10.73 9.11
C ALA A 72 10.38 -11.84 9.69
N ARG A 73 9.17 -11.55 10.13
CA ARG A 73 8.21 -12.47 10.75
C ARG A 73 7.09 -12.86 9.78
N LYS A 74 6.80 -14.18 9.66
CA LYS A 74 5.84 -14.71 8.67
C LYS A 74 4.40 -14.24 8.85
N LYS A 75 3.95 -14.10 10.09
CA LYS A 75 2.57 -13.73 10.43
C LYS A 75 2.38 -12.26 10.80
N LYS A 76 3.46 -11.50 10.95
CA LYS A 76 3.41 -10.07 11.30
C LYS A 76 3.51 -9.21 10.04
N ASN A 77 2.96 -7.99 10.10
CA ASN A 77 2.89 -7.10 8.95
C ASN A 77 3.11 -5.64 9.39
N ILE A 78 3.65 -4.83 8.50
CA ILE A 78 3.87 -3.38 8.71
C ILE A 78 2.58 -2.63 9.06
N ARG A 79 1.42 -3.08 8.57
CA ARG A 79 0.11 -2.50 8.91
C ARG A 79 -0.21 -2.58 10.41
N ASN A 80 0.38 -3.54 11.14
CA ASN A 80 0.21 -3.65 12.60
C ASN A 80 0.76 -2.40 13.28
N HIS A 81 1.94 -1.93 12.88
CA HIS A 81 2.54 -0.70 13.39
C HIS A 81 1.73 0.54 12.98
N ILE A 82 1.30 0.62 11.71
CA ILE A 82 0.46 1.73 11.23
C ILE A 82 -0.85 1.82 12.03
N PHE A 83 -1.46 0.67 12.33
CA PHE A 83 -2.65 0.60 13.17
C PHE A 83 -2.40 1.13 14.59
N VAL A 84 -1.32 0.70 15.24
CA VAL A 84 -0.97 1.10 16.59
C VAL A 84 -0.62 2.58 16.65
N ILE A 85 0.25 3.08 15.78
CA ILE A 85 0.71 4.48 15.81
C ILE A 85 -0.41 5.47 15.48
N ASN A 86 -1.27 5.15 14.50
CA ASN A 86 -2.43 5.99 14.21
C ASN A 86 -3.42 6.01 15.38
N GLY A 87 -3.57 4.89 16.10
CA GLY A 87 -4.37 4.82 17.31
C GLY A 87 -3.82 5.71 18.42
N ILE A 88 -2.50 5.71 18.62
CA ILE A 88 -1.81 6.56 19.59
C ILE A 88 -1.98 8.05 19.23
N ILE A 89 -1.75 8.42 17.98
CA ILE A 89 -1.91 9.81 17.52
C ILE A 89 -3.38 10.26 17.68
N ASN A 90 -4.35 9.42 17.29
CA ASN A 90 -5.77 9.74 17.47
C ASN A 90 -6.13 9.95 18.95
N GLU A 91 -5.65 9.07 19.83
CA GLU A 91 -5.84 9.20 21.28
C GLU A 91 -5.21 10.50 21.83
N ALA A 92 -3.98 10.80 21.45
CA ALA A 92 -3.28 11.99 21.91
C ALA A 92 -4.03 13.26 21.51
N ILE A 93 -4.45 13.38 20.25
CA ILE A 93 -5.22 14.52 19.76
C ILE A 93 -6.57 14.67 20.47
N LYS A 94 -7.33 13.56 20.61
CA LYS A 94 -8.68 13.60 21.20
C LYS A 94 -8.68 13.89 22.70
N ASN A 95 -7.64 13.45 23.41
CA ASN A 95 -7.48 13.66 24.85
C ASN A 95 -6.60 14.87 25.19
N GLU A 96 -6.21 15.66 24.18
CA GLU A 96 -5.32 16.82 24.33
C GLU A 96 -4.00 16.47 25.07
N LYS A 97 -3.45 15.27 24.79
CA LYS A 97 -2.18 14.82 25.34
C LYS A 97 -1.02 15.27 24.48
N ASP A 98 0.07 15.63 25.13
CA ASP A 98 1.34 15.91 24.46
C ASP A 98 2.19 14.65 24.42
N ILE A 99 2.58 14.22 23.23
CA ILE A 99 3.47 13.07 23.00
C ILE A 99 4.56 13.41 22.00
N ASP A 100 5.70 12.77 22.16
CA ASP A 100 6.78 12.78 21.18
C ASP A 100 6.86 11.42 20.48
N ILE A 101 6.99 11.46 19.17
CA ILE A 101 7.20 10.27 18.32
C ILE A 101 8.56 10.42 17.67
N GLN A 102 9.41 9.44 17.86
CA GLN A 102 10.74 9.40 17.26
C GLN A 102 10.81 8.30 16.22
N ILE A 103 11.30 8.63 15.04
CA ILE A 103 11.56 7.69 13.97
C ILE A 103 13.07 7.62 13.81
N LEU A 104 13.61 6.45 14.11
CA LEU A 104 15.04 6.20 14.24
C LEU A 104 15.49 5.20 13.19
N ASP A 105 16.55 5.54 12.44
CA ASP A 105 17.18 4.70 11.42
C ASP A 105 18.63 4.40 11.85
N TYR A 106 19.03 3.14 11.80
CA TYR A 106 20.41 2.77 12.09
C TYR A 106 21.32 3.05 10.89
N ARG A 107 22.50 3.56 11.18
CA ARG A 107 23.52 3.78 10.16
C ARG A 107 24.08 2.44 9.71
N GLN A 108 23.76 2.04 8.48
CA GLN A 108 24.26 0.79 7.88
C GLN A 108 24.03 -0.43 8.80
N CYS A 109 22.80 -0.64 9.27
CA CYS A 109 22.48 -1.66 10.27
C CYS A 109 23.13 -3.02 9.97
N PHE A 110 22.88 -3.59 8.78
CA PHE A 110 23.45 -4.89 8.39
C PHE A 110 24.98 -4.91 8.38
N ASP A 111 25.59 -3.86 7.87
CA ASP A 111 27.05 -3.75 7.74
C ASP A 111 27.72 -3.39 9.08
N GLY A 112 26.96 -2.83 10.02
CA GLY A 112 27.41 -2.42 11.34
C GLY A 112 27.34 -3.51 12.41
N MET A 113 26.60 -4.60 12.16
CA MET A 113 26.40 -5.67 13.15
C MET A 113 27.67 -6.47 13.39
N TRP A 114 27.98 -6.69 14.66
CA TRP A 114 29.07 -7.54 15.09
C TRP A 114 28.60 -8.98 15.25
N LEU A 115 29.34 -9.93 14.70
CA LEU A 115 28.98 -11.33 14.70
C LEU A 115 28.77 -11.87 16.12
N ASP A 116 29.66 -11.55 17.05
CA ASP A 116 29.59 -12.03 18.44
C ASP A 116 28.30 -11.55 19.14
N GLU A 117 27.91 -10.28 18.91
CA GLU A 117 26.64 -9.73 19.48
C GLU A 117 25.42 -10.41 18.85
N CYS A 118 25.43 -10.66 17.54
CA CYS A 118 24.36 -11.38 16.87
C CYS A 118 24.22 -12.82 17.41
N ILE A 119 25.32 -13.51 17.68
CA ILE A 119 25.34 -14.85 18.25
C ILE A 119 24.79 -14.87 19.68
N ASN A 120 25.17 -13.88 20.49
CA ASN A 120 24.63 -13.72 21.85
C ASN A 120 23.11 -13.51 21.81
N ASP A 121 22.62 -12.63 20.93
CA ASP A 121 21.19 -12.38 20.80
C ASP A 121 20.42 -13.63 20.34
N LEU A 122 20.98 -14.42 19.42
CA LEU A 122 20.39 -15.69 18.99
C LEU A 122 20.40 -16.76 20.08
N TYR A 123 21.45 -16.78 20.91
CA TYR A 123 21.50 -17.65 22.10
C TYR A 123 20.39 -17.27 23.10
N GLU A 124 20.24 -15.99 23.41
CA GLU A 124 19.17 -15.48 24.27
C GLU A 124 17.77 -15.73 23.66
N ALA A 125 17.66 -15.74 22.32
CA ALA A 125 16.45 -16.12 21.63
C ALA A 125 16.14 -17.62 21.66
N GLY A 126 17.01 -18.45 22.28
CA GLY A 126 16.80 -19.88 22.52
C GLY A 126 17.49 -20.83 21.54
N ILE A 127 18.38 -20.36 20.67
CA ILE A 127 19.21 -21.23 19.85
C ILE A 127 20.43 -21.64 20.67
N THR A 128 20.36 -22.81 21.32
CA THR A 128 21.38 -23.30 22.27
C THR A 128 22.11 -24.55 21.79
N ASP A 129 21.80 -25.03 20.57
CA ASP A 129 22.33 -26.27 20.01
C ASP A 129 23.40 -25.99 18.92
N ASP A 130 23.81 -27.06 18.24
CA ASP A 130 24.80 -27.02 17.14
C ASP A 130 24.45 -26.03 16.04
N SER A 131 23.18 -25.64 15.91
CA SER A 131 22.75 -24.63 14.94
C SER A 131 23.38 -23.26 15.20
N LEU A 132 23.59 -22.90 16.47
CA LEU A 132 24.28 -21.64 16.82
C LEU A 132 25.72 -21.65 16.34
N ALA A 133 26.44 -22.77 16.58
CA ALA A 133 27.79 -22.96 16.12
C ALA A 133 27.87 -22.91 14.57
N LEU A 134 26.91 -23.52 13.87
CA LEU A 134 26.84 -23.46 12.41
C LEU A 134 26.58 -22.04 11.90
N ILE A 135 25.71 -21.25 12.57
CA ILE A 135 25.46 -19.85 12.21
C ILE A 135 26.74 -19.02 12.41
N TYR A 136 27.43 -19.22 13.53
CA TYR A 136 28.70 -18.57 13.80
C TYR A 136 29.75 -18.92 12.72
N GLU A 137 29.94 -20.22 12.48
CA GLU A 137 30.86 -20.76 11.50
C GLU A 137 30.60 -20.20 10.09
N ALA A 138 29.32 -20.13 9.68
CA ALA A 138 28.93 -19.59 8.38
C ALA A 138 29.27 -18.11 8.20
N ASN A 139 29.31 -17.33 9.30
CA ASN A 139 29.49 -15.89 9.24
C ASN A 139 30.90 -15.42 9.59
N LYS A 140 31.74 -16.28 10.20
CA LYS A 140 33.13 -15.91 10.48
C LYS A 140 34.01 -15.99 9.24
N ASN A 141 35.05 -15.14 9.17
CA ASN A 141 36.10 -15.17 8.16
C ASN A 141 35.62 -15.19 6.70
N ASN A 142 34.53 -14.52 6.41
CA ASN A 142 34.01 -14.45 5.04
C ASN A 142 35.01 -13.75 4.10
N GLN A 143 35.33 -14.39 2.97
CA GLN A 143 36.15 -13.84 1.90
C GLN A 143 35.24 -13.17 0.87
N VAL A 144 35.35 -11.87 0.75
CA VAL A 144 34.42 -11.07 -0.07
C VAL A 144 35.17 -10.38 -1.19
N ALA A 145 34.64 -10.45 -2.41
CA ALA A 145 35.11 -9.67 -3.57
C ALA A 145 33.93 -8.89 -4.18
N VAL A 146 34.20 -7.66 -4.63
CA VAL A 146 33.21 -6.84 -5.31
C VAL A 146 33.21 -7.14 -6.81
N LYS A 147 31.99 -7.39 -7.35
CA LYS A 147 31.80 -7.56 -8.79
C LYS A 147 31.67 -6.19 -9.45
N THR A 148 32.62 -5.86 -10.30
CA THR A 148 32.65 -4.62 -11.08
C THR A 148 32.46 -4.92 -12.58
N PRO A 149 32.17 -3.92 -13.43
CA PRO A 149 32.14 -4.09 -14.89
C PRO A 149 33.48 -4.59 -15.48
N PHE A 150 34.58 -4.39 -14.74
CA PHE A 150 35.96 -4.76 -15.17
C PHE A 150 36.43 -6.10 -14.61
N GLY A 151 35.60 -6.79 -13.81
CA GLY A 151 35.94 -8.05 -13.16
C GLY A 151 35.73 -8.02 -11.64
N LEU A 152 36.35 -8.97 -10.96
CA LEU A 152 36.31 -9.07 -9.49
C LEU A 152 37.50 -8.31 -8.88
N THR A 153 37.27 -7.65 -7.76
CA THR A 153 38.33 -7.10 -6.92
C THR A 153 39.14 -8.22 -6.23
N ASN A 154 40.21 -7.85 -5.56
CA ASN A 154 40.85 -8.75 -4.59
C ASN A 154 39.86 -9.13 -3.50
N ARG A 155 40.09 -10.29 -2.88
CA ARG A 155 39.28 -10.76 -1.75
C ARG A 155 39.76 -10.11 -0.46
N GLU A 156 38.77 -9.67 0.33
CA GLU A 156 39.01 -9.13 1.66
C GLU A 156 38.25 -9.99 2.70
N CYS A 157 38.89 -10.18 3.87
CA CYS A 157 38.25 -10.91 4.96
C CYS A 157 37.31 -9.99 5.75
N VAL A 158 36.09 -10.41 5.93
CA VAL A 158 35.05 -9.64 6.64
C VAL A 158 34.47 -10.45 7.78
N ASN A 159 34.57 -9.90 9.02
CA ASN A 159 34.11 -10.54 10.26
C ASN A 159 32.97 -9.79 10.97
N LYS A 160 32.46 -8.70 10.37
CA LYS A 160 31.53 -7.79 11.03
C LYS A 160 30.12 -7.83 10.46
N ILE A 161 29.76 -8.75 9.59
CA ILE A 161 28.59 -8.53 8.74
C ILE A 161 27.61 -9.69 8.84
N VAL A 162 26.36 -9.35 9.10
CA VAL A 162 25.22 -10.15 8.68
C VAL A 162 25.07 -9.93 7.16
N LEU A 163 25.38 -10.93 6.36
CA LEU A 163 25.44 -10.78 4.91
C LEU A 163 24.07 -10.39 4.32
N GLN A 164 23.95 -9.18 3.81
CA GLN A 164 22.73 -8.70 3.16
C GLN A 164 22.44 -9.52 1.89
N GLY A 165 21.40 -10.35 1.92
CA GLY A 165 21.07 -11.32 0.86
C GLY A 165 21.11 -12.78 1.32
N GLU A 166 21.61 -13.06 2.52
CA GLU A 166 21.50 -14.37 3.15
C GLU A 166 20.11 -14.57 3.79
N VAL A 167 19.61 -15.81 3.77
CA VAL A 167 18.24 -16.13 4.23
C VAL A 167 18.03 -15.81 5.71
N PHE A 168 19.06 -16.01 6.53
CA PHE A 168 18.99 -15.78 7.98
C PHE A 168 19.22 -14.32 8.39
N GLY A 169 19.85 -13.51 7.53
CA GLY A 169 20.25 -12.13 7.83
C GLY A 169 19.15 -11.20 8.33
N PRO A 170 18.00 -11.11 7.66
CA PRO A 170 16.91 -10.25 8.15
C PRO A 170 16.38 -10.63 9.54
N LEU A 171 16.32 -11.94 9.85
CA LEU A 171 15.90 -12.42 11.15
C LEU A 171 16.93 -12.11 12.25
N GLN A 172 18.22 -12.25 11.96
CA GLN A 172 19.30 -11.84 12.88
C GLN A 172 19.22 -10.35 13.21
N CYS A 173 19.03 -9.50 12.19
CA CYS A 173 18.86 -8.07 12.38
C CYS A 173 17.65 -7.78 13.27
N SER A 174 16.50 -8.40 12.99
CA SER A 174 15.29 -8.21 13.79
C SER A 174 15.47 -8.62 15.24
N VAL A 175 16.15 -9.74 15.53
CA VAL A 175 16.41 -10.20 16.90
C VAL A 175 17.29 -9.21 17.65
N GLN A 176 18.33 -8.70 17.00
CA GLN A 176 19.24 -7.75 17.64
C GLN A 176 18.54 -6.43 17.99
N VAL A 177 17.68 -5.92 17.09
CA VAL A 177 16.90 -4.71 17.35
C VAL A 177 15.78 -4.97 18.36
N ASP A 178 15.19 -6.17 18.38
CA ASP A 178 14.14 -6.56 19.33
C ASP A 178 14.58 -6.52 20.79
N SER A 179 15.87 -6.70 21.06
CA SER A 179 16.42 -6.68 22.43
C SER A 179 16.06 -5.42 23.20
N PHE A 180 15.94 -4.26 22.53
CA PHE A 180 15.52 -3.00 23.14
C PHE A 180 14.05 -3.05 23.62
N GLY A 181 13.14 -3.49 22.75
CA GLY A 181 11.72 -3.61 23.06
C GLY A 181 11.44 -4.64 24.16
N LYS A 182 12.14 -5.77 24.13
CA LYS A 182 12.06 -6.80 25.16
C LYS A 182 12.45 -6.29 26.54
N GLU A 183 13.56 -5.58 26.63
CA GLU A 183 14.02 -5.05 27.91
C GLU A 183 13.06 -4.01 28.48
N CYS A 184 12.51 -3.12 27.61
CA CYS A 184 11.47 -2.19 28.02
C CYS A 184 10.25 -2.91 28.62
N LEU A 185 9.81 -4.02 28.01
CA LEU A 185 8.69 -4.80 28.49
C LEU A 185 8.99 -5.57 29.77
N LEU A 186 10.18 -6.15 29.89
CA LEU A 186 10.60 -6.92 31.08
C LEU A 186 10.77 -6.00 32.30
N GLU A 187 11.37 -4.84 32.12
CA GLU A 187 11.59 -3.88 33.20
C GLU A 187 10.38 -2.97 33.45
N ASN A 188 9.37 -3.03 32.59
CA ASN A 188 8.22 -2.13 32.61
C ASN A 188 8.63 -0.64 32.62
N LYS A 189 9.65 -0.29 31.80
CA LYS A 189 10.21 1.05 31.68
C LYS A 189 10.25 1.47 30.23
N HIS A 190 10.29 2.80 29.99
CA HIS A 190 10.34 3.34 28.62
C HIS A 190 9.19 2.83 27.72
N LEU A 191 8.00 2.68 28.32
CA LEU A 191 6.79 2.26 27.62
C LEU A 191 5.83 3.44 27.50
N TYR A 192 5.27 3.63 26.31
CA TYR A 192 4.07 4.44 26.17
C TYR A 192 2.83 3.62 26.58
N TYR A 193 1.95 4.18 27.38
CA TYR A 193 0.72 3.50 27.80
C TYR A 193 -0.48 4.00 27.00
N TYR A 194 -0.81 3.31 25.91
CA TYR A 194 -2.02 3.57 25.14
C TYR A 194 -3.26 3.44 26.01
N ARG A 195 -4.05 4.50 26.10
CA ARG A 195 -5.22 4.64 27.00
C ARG A 195 -4.93 4.27 28.46
N GLY A 196 -3.71 4.47 28.90
CA GLY A 196 -3.29 4.16 30.27
C GLY A 196 -3.25 2.67 30.64
N LYS A 197 -3.48 1.77 29.68
CA LYS A 197 -3.61 0.31 29.93
C LYS A 197 -2.66 -0.55 29.11
N VAL A 198 -2.45 -0.21 27.83
CA VAL A 198 -1.68 -1.04 26.91
C VAL A 198 -0.27 -0.48 26.78
N GLY A 199 0.72 -1.17 27.39
CA GLY A 199 2.13 -0.79 27.26
C GLY A 199 2.63 -1.04 25.82
N VAL A 200 3.16 0.00 25.19
CA VAL A 200 3.75 -0.02 23.86
C VAL A 200 5.23 0.24 24.01
N SER A 201 6.06 -0.75 23.73
CA SER A 201 7.51 -0.62 23.60
C SER A 201 7.89 -0.07 22.23
N PRO A 202 9.16 0.31 22.00
CA PRO A 202 9.59 0.72 20.66
C PRO A 202 9.17 -0.28 19.57
N LEU A 203 8.55 0.24 18.51
CA LEU A 203 8.06 -0.55 17.38
C LEU A 203 9.20 -0.79 16.39
N ALA A 204 9.56 -2.04 16.13
CA ALA A 204 10.70 -2.41 15.31
C ALA A 204 10.30 -3.11 13.99
N MET A 205 10.91 -2.72 12.88
CA MET A 205 10.79 -3.38 11.59
C MET A 205 12.16 -3.51 10.93
N VAL A 206 12.88 -4.58 11.24
CA VAL A 206 14.26 -4.83 10.82
C VAL A 206 15.17 -3.74 11.39
N ASP A 207 15.49 -2.70 10.62
CA ASP A 207 16.32 -1.56 10.98
C ASP A 207 15.54 -0.27 11.31
N ASP A 208 14.28 -0.21 10.92
CA ASP A 208 13.39 0.91 11.25
C ASP A 208 12.87 0.75 12.70
N LEU A 209 13.09 1.75 13.54
CA LEU A 209 12.61 1.81 14.92
C LEU A 209 11.74 3.06 15.12
N LEU A 210 10.57 2.89 15.76
CA LEU A 210 9.73 4.00 16.16
C LEU A 210 9.49 3.93 17.67
N GLU A 211 9.73 5.04 18.34
CA GLU A 211 9.53 5.20 19.77
C GLU A 211 8.46 6.26 20.05
N VAL A 212 7.68 6.07 21.11
CA VAL A 212 6.67 7.03 21.58
C VAL A 212 6.85 7.28 23.06
N SER A 213 6.88 8.56 23.45
CA SER A 213 6.96 9.00 24.83
C SER A 213 5.91 10.07 25.16
N ASN A 214 5.54 10.19 26.45
CA ASN A 214 4.49 11.13 26.88
C ASN A 214 4.96 12.60 26.94
N CYS A 215 6.24 12.86 27.07
CA CYS A 215 6.77 14.24 27.14
C CYS A 215 8.27 14.27 26.80
N GLY A 216 8.80 15.48 26.55
CA GLY A 216 10.20 15.67 26.19
C GLY A 216 11.23 15.10 27.19
N ILE A 217 10.94 15.08 28.47
CA ILE A 217 11.82 14.50 29.50
C ILE A 217 11.84 12.96 29.38
N GLU A 218 10.70 12.33 29.19
CA GLU A 218 10.64 10.87 28.94
C GLU A 218 11.37 10.52 27.67
N THR A 219 11.21 11.30 26.61
CA THR A 219 11.94 11.17 25.35
C THR A 219 13.45 11.17 25.57
N VAL A 220 13.96 12.12 26.34
CA VAL A 220 15.41 12.21 26.69
C VAL A 220 15.87 10.98 27.47
N LYS A 221 15.09 10.52 28.48
CA LYS A 221 15.40 9.30 29.23
C LYS A 221 15.44 8.05 28.34
N THR A 222 14.45 7.92 27.47
CA THR A 222 14.39 6.79 26.52
C THR A 222 15.56 6.84 25.55
N ASN A 223 15.94 8.01 25.05
CA ASN A 223 17.13 8.16 24.19
C ASN A 223 18.42 7.81 24.93
N GLY A 224 18.55 8.20 26.20
CA GLY A 224 19.68 7.78 27.04
C GLY A 224 19.79 6.25 27.15
N PHE A 225 18.65 5.58 27.35
CA PHE A 225 18.57 4.12 27.37
C PHE A 225 18.92 3.52 25.99
N LEU A 226 18.30 3.98 24.91
CA LEU A 226 18.57 3.50 23.55
C LEU A 226 20.05 3.70 23.17
N ASN A 227 20.64 4.86 23.48
CA ASN A 227 22.06 5.12 23.21
C ASN A 227 22.98 4.20 24.00
N ALA A 228 22.67 3.94 25.28
CA ALA A 228 23.46 3.00 26.08
C ALA A 228 23.42 1.60 25.47
N LYS A 229 22.25 1.15 25.02
CA LYS A 229 22.08 -0.18 24.38
C LYS A 229 22.74 -0.26 23.00
N THR A 230 22.57 0.75 22.14
CA THR A 230 23.23 0.78 20.84
C THR A 230 24.74 0.78 20.98
N ASN A 231 25.30 1.46 22.00
CA ASN A 231 26.73 1.41 22.28
C ASN A 231 27.21 0.00 22.69
N VAL A 232 26.45 -0.71 23.52
CA VAL A 232 26.73 -2.12 23.89
C VAL A 232 26.72 -2.99 22.62
N LYS A 233 25.70 -2.84 21.78
CA LYS A 233 25.57 -3.59 20.50
C LYS A 233 26.49 -3.08 19.40
N LYS A 234 27.27 -2.03 19.67
CA LYS A 234 28.18 -1.37 18.70
C LYS A 234 27.46 -0.89 17.44
N LEU A 235 26.17 -0.60 17.54
CA LEU A 235 25.34 0.03 16.50
C LEU A 235 25.44 1.55 16.63
N GLN A 236 25.03 2.28 15.58
CA GLN A 236 24.94 3.74 15.59
C GLN A 236 23.68 4.20 14.87
N PHE A 237 23.02 5.23 15.39
CA PHE A 237 21.94 5.88 14.67
C PHE A 237 22.47 6.81 13.56
N GLY A 238 21.74 6.88 12.44
CA GLY A 238 22.03 7.78 11.33
C GLY A 238 21.30 9.10 11.50
N GLY A 239 21.95 10.13 12.06
CA GLY A 239 21.29 11.36 12.50
C GLY A 239 20.56 12.14 11.40
N ASP A 240 21.02 12.08 10.16
CA ASP A 240 20.37 12.69 9.00
C ASP A 240 19.05 12.00 8.58
N LYS A 241 18.70 10.88 9.24
CA LYS A 241 17.50 10.10 8.99
C LYS A 241 16.65 9.87 10.24
N CYS A 242 17.09 10.37 11.36
CA CYS A 242 16.34 10.30 12.61
C CYS A 242 15.56 11.60 12.79
N HIS A 243 14.25 11.49 12.98
CA HIS A 243 13.37 12.65 13.13
C HIS A 243 12.49 12.52 14.38
N LYS A 244 12.15 13.67 14.95
CA LYS A 244 11.19 13.79 16.03
C LYS A 244 9.93 14.47 15.53
N MET A 245 8.78 13.95 15.91
CA MET A 245 7.47 14.56 15.65
C MET A 245 6.76 14.76 16.98
N HIS A 246 6.32 16.00 17.26
CA HIS A 246 5.53 16.33 18.43
C HIS A 246 4.04 16.36 18.07
N VAL A 247 3.21 15.66 18.84
CA VAL A 247 1.75 15.65 18.72
C VAL A 247 1.15 16.30 19.96
N GLY A 248 0.35 17.34 19.79
CA GLY A 248 -0.30 18.06 20.88
C GLY A 248 -0.08 19.57 20.86
N LYS A 249 -0.43 20.25 21.95
CA LYS A 249 -0.19 21.68 22.14
C LYS A 249 1.26 21.87 22.55
N LYS A 250 1.97 22.81 21.91
CA LYS A 250 3.41 23.09 22.12
C LYS A 250 3.87 22.86 23.56
N HIS A 251 5.05 22.21 23.70
CA HIS A 251 5.75 21.91 24.92
C HIS A 251 5.52 22.91 26.05
N HIS A 252 4.63 22.57 26.96
CA HIS A 252 4.74 23.05 28.31
C HIS A 252 5.51 21.99 29.09
N LEU A 253 6.62 22.37 29.71
CA LEU A 253 7.24 21.60 30.78
C LEU A 253 6.10 21.09 31.66
N CYS A 254 5.98 19.77 31.79
CA CYS A 254 5.02 19.20 32.73
C CYS A 254 5.36 19.80 34.09
N PRO A 255 4.50 20.67 34.70
CA PRO A 255 4.87 21.45 35.87
C PRO A 255 5.18 20.59 37.09
N ASP A 256 4.80 19.32 37.08
CA ASP A 256 4.92 18.41 38.21
C ASP A 256 6.19 17.54 38.18
N VAL A 257 7.04 17.68 37.17
CA VAL A 257 8.32 16.97 37.13
C VAL A 257 9.44 17.96 37.35
N PHE A 258 9.75 18.26 38.62
CA PHE A 258 11.03 18.80 39.00
C PHE A 258 12.10 17.75 38.69
N VAL A 259 12.64 17.78 37.49
CA VAL A 259 13.91 17.12 37.22
C VAL A 259 14.98 18.06 37.75
N ASP A 260 15.67 17.65 38.77
CA ASP A 260 16.88 18.35 39.21
C ASP A 260 17.78 18.54 37.98
N ASN A 261 18.29 19.74 37.74
CA ASN A 261 19.25 20.04 36.69
C ASN A 261 20.40 19.02 36.62
N TRP A 262 20.71 18.42 37.76
CA TRP A 262 21.67 17.35 37.91
C TRP A 262 21.32 16.02 37.22
N GLU A 263 20.05 15.63 37.11
CA GLU A 263 19.65 14.43 36.33
C GLU A 263 19.69 14.67 34.82
N LEU A 264 19.39 15.88 34.37
CA LEU A 264 19.55 16.28 32.97
C LEU A 264 21.03 16.31 32.57
N GLU A 265 21.93 16.79 33.39
CA GLU A 265 23.39 16.75 33.17
C GLU A 265 23.94 15.32 33.13
N LYS A 266 23.35 14.38 33.87
CA LYS A 266 23.72 12.95 33.83
C LYS A 266 23.23 12.21 32.60
N ILE A 267 22.14 12.64 31.99
CA ILE A 267 21.55 11.97 30.81
C ILE A 267 22.40 12.27 29.58
N ASP A 268 23.04 13.42 29.51
CA ASP A 268 23.99 13.75 28.44
C ASP A 268 25.42 13.32 28.81
N LYS A 269 25.74 12.05 28.57
CA LYS A 269 27.09 11.50 28.75
C LYS A 269 28.14 12.07 27.80
N ASN A 270 27.73 12.81 26.76
CA ASN A 270 28.63 13.36 25.74
C ASN A 270 28.95 14.84 25.95
N GLY A 271 28.54 15.44 27.07
CA GLY A 271 28.86 16.82 27.43
C GLY A 271 28.02 17.89 26.72
N HIS A 272 26.94 17.49 26.08
CA HIS A 272 25.98 18.42 25.50
C HIS A 272 24.90 18.74 26.52
N GLY A 273 25.05 19.82 27.25
CA GLY A 273 24.00 20.30 28.16
C GLY A 273 22.74 20.62 27.34
N ILE A 274 21.62 19.93 27.62
CA ILE A 274 20.32 20.22 27.01
C ILE A 274 19.90 21.62 27.43
N LYS A 275 20.10 22.58 26.53
CA LYS A 275 19.78 24.01 26.81
C LYS A 275 18.28 24.26 26.64
N ASN A 276 17.59 23.49 25.79
CA ASN A 276 16.15 23.57 25.57
C ASN A 276 15.59 22.16 25.39
N LEU A 277 14.38 21.90 25.88
CA LEU A 277 13.65 20.64 25.64
C LEU A 277 13.30 20.41 24.16
N GLU A 278 13.49 21.41 23.31
CA GLU A 278 13.36 21.31 21.86
C GLU A 278 14.57 20.61 21.22
N ASP A 279 15.73 20.61 21.88
CA ASP A 279 16.98 20.01 21.41
C ASP A 279 17.05 18.55 21.87
N ILE A 280 16.43 17.65 21.13
CA ILE A 280 16.46 16.21 21.44
C ILE A 280 17.52 15.54 20.59
N TYR A 281 18.43 14.83 21.26
CA TYR A 281 19.55 14.11 20.64
C TYR A 281 19.32 12.62 20.65
N VAL A 282 19.76 11.97 19.57
CA VAL A 282 19.98 10.53 19.52
C VAL A 282 21.45 10.27 19.14
N GLY A 283 22.18 9.58 19.99
CA GLY A 283 23.63 9.53 19.86
C GLY A 283 24.24 10.93 20.05
N ASP A 284 25.18 11.32 19.18
CA ASP A 284 25.82 12.63 19.16
C ASP A 284 25.06 13.66 18.27
N LEU A 285 23.89 13.30 17.75
CA LEU A 285 23.22 14.04 16.70
C LEU A 285 21.88 14.60 17.19
N MET A 286 21.68 15.90 16.99
CA MET A 286 20.40 16.55 17.21
C MET A 286 19.41 16.09 16.14
N MET A 287 18.20 15.68 16.57
CA MET A 287 17.12 15.29 15.67
C MET A 287 16.34 16.50 15.19
N ASP A 288 16.11 16.55 13.87
CA ASP A 288 15.21 17.52 13.30
C ASP A 288 13.76 17.27 13.73
N SER A 289 13.07 18.35 14.12
CA SER A 289 11.64 18.30 14.42
C SER A 289 10.82 18.45 13.15
N VAL A 290 9.87 17.54 12.93
CA VAL A 290 9.05 17.51 11.72
C VAL A 290 7.56 17.35 12.06
N ASP A 291 6.68 17.94 11.24
CA ASP A 291 5.23 17.78 11.39
C ASP A 291 4.71 16.52 10.69
N ASN A 292 5.48 15.96 9.79
CA ASN A 292 5.10 14.80 9.00
C ASN A 292 6.33 13.96 8.67
N GLU A 293 6.26 12.66 8.86
CA GLU A 293 7.36 11.76 8.51
C GLU A 293 6.87 10.50 7.81
N LYS A 294 7.76 9.96 6.98
CA LYS A 294 7.50 8.70 6.28
C LYS A 294 7.85 7.52 7.19
N TYR A 295 6.84 6.71 7.54
CA TYR A 295 7.02 5.48 8.29
C TYR A 295 6.37 4.30 7.57
N LEU A 296 7.13 3.24 7.32
CA LEU A 296 6.70 1.96 6.70
C LEU A 296 5.80 2.15 5.45
N GLY A 297 6.13 3.15 4.63
CA GLY A 297 5.44 3.40 3.37
C GLY A 297 4.31 4.43 3.43
N ASP A 298 3.77 4.75 4.60
CA ASP A 298 2.83 5.84 4.83
C ASP A 298 3.53 7.15 5.21
N ILE A 299 2.80 8.25 5.22
CA ILE A 299 3.18 9.48 5.89
C ILE A 299 2.29 9.60 7.12
N ILE A 300 2.89 9.59 8.29
CA ILE A 300 2.24 9.94 9.54
C ILE A 300 2.36 11.44 9.78
N ALA A 301 1.33 12.04 10.35
CA ALA A 301 1.24 13.49 10.56
C ALA A 301 0.93 13.80 12.03
N ALA A 302 1.57 14.82 12.57
CA ALA A 302 1.38 15.27 13.96
C ALA A 302 -0.07 15.72 14.25
N ASP A 303 -0.78 16.22 13.24
CA ASP A 303 -2.18 16.61 13.32
C ASP A 303 -3.17 15.44 13.10
N GLY A 304 -2.68 14.23 12.92
CA GLY A 304 -3.47 13.03 12.63
C GLY A 304 -4.17 13.02 11.27
N SER A 305 -3.90 14.01 10.40
CA SER A 305 -4.54 14.10 9.08
C SER A 305 -3.94 13.11 8.07
N ASN A 306 -4.81 12.60 7.18
CA ASN A 306 -4.37 11.76 6.06
C ASN A 306 -3.88 12.57 4.85
N THR A 307 -3.96 13.90 4.87
CA THR A 307 -3.80 14.77 3.71
C THR A 307 -2.48 14.54 2.97
N LYS A 308 -1.35 14.56 3.68
CA LYS A 308 -0.01 14.36 3.09
C LYS A 308 0.16 12.94 2.54
N ASN A 309 -0.34 11.94 3.27
CA ASN A 309 -0.30 10.55 2.84
C ASN A 309 -1.10 10.37 1.54
N LEU A 310 -2.33 10.88 1.48
CA LEU A 310 -3.21 10.78 0.30
C LEU A 310 -2.66 11.54 -0.91
N GLN A 311 -2.07 12.72 -0.72
CA GLN A 311 -1.39 13.46 -1.80
C GLN A 311 -0.25 12.64 -2.41
N LYS A 312 0.58 12.02 -1.58
CA LYS A 312 1.66 11.13 -2.03
C LYS A 312 1.10 9.89 -2.75
N ARG A 313 0.02 9.29 -2.22
CA ARG A 313 -0.66 8.16 -2.85
C ARG A 313 -1.23 8.53 -4.22
N LYS A 314 -1.85 9.72 -4.34
CA LYS A 314 -2.33 10.26 -5.60
C LYS A 314 -1.21 10.39 -6.64
N SER A 315 -0.12 11.07 -6.30
CA SER A 315 1.03 11.23 -7.21
C SER A 315 1.64 9.89 -7.66
N LYS A 316 1.76 8.92 -6.72
CA LYS A 316 2.18 7.55 -7.05
C LYS A 316 1.19 6.86 -7.98
N GLY A 317 -0.09 7.07 -7.76
CA GLY A 317 -1.17 6.54 -8.60
C GLY A 317 -1.15 7.09 -10.01
N GLU A 318 -0.96 8.40 -10.19
CA GLU A 318 -0.83 9.04 -11.50
C GLU A 318 0.37 8.48 -12.30
N SER A 319 1.48 8.20 -11.61
CA SER A 319 2.63 7.51 -12.20
C SER A 319 2.28 6.07 -12.60
N ALA A 320 1.55 5.35 -11.77
CA ALA A 320 1.08 4.00 -12.06
C ALA A 320 0.11 3.97 -13.25
N VAL A 321 -0.81 4.93 -13.34
CA VAL A 321 -1.71 5.08 -14.51
C VAL A 321 -0.90 5.26 -15.79
N SER A 322 0.14 6.09 -15.78
CA SER A 322 1.01 6.30 -16.94
C SER A 322 1.77 5.03 -17.33
N GLN A 323 2.26 4.28 -16.36
CA GLN A 323 2.92 2.99 -16.56
C GLN A 323 1.95 1.95 -17.16
N ILE A 324 0.74 1.82 -16.61
CA ILE A 324 -0.28 0.89 -17.11
C ILE A 324 -0.65 1.23 -18.55
N MET A 325 -0.87 2.52 -18.86
CA MET A 325 -1.19 2.94 -20.22
C MET A 325 -0.05 2.66 -21.19
N SER A 326 1.21 2.84 -20.78
CA SER A 326 2.37 2.47 -21.60
C SER A 326 2.41 0.96 -21.89
N ILE A 327 2.14 0.11 -20.89
CA ILE A 327 2.05 -1.35 -21.09
C ILE A 327 0.94 -1.70 -22.08
N LEU A 328 -0.26 -1.11 -21.91
CA LEU A 328 -1.41 -1.37 -22.77
C LEU A 328 -1.22 -0.89 -24.23
N GLN A 329 -0.44 0.17 -24.43
CA GLN A 329 -0.17 0.72 -25.77
C GLN A 329 0.97 -0.02 -26.48
N ASN A 330 2.00 -0.43 -25.74
CA ASN A 330 3.20 -1.04 -26.32
C ASN A 330 3.11 -2.57 -26.45
N THR A 331 2.03 -3.20 -25.95
CA THR A 331 1.83 -4.65 -26.01
C THR A 331 0.49 -4.97 -26.68
N CYS A 332 0.51 -5.87 -27.64
CA CYS A 332 -0.71 -6.28 -28.32
C CYS A 332 -1.44 -7.35 -27.50
N PHE A 333 -2.48 -6.97 -26.79
CA PHE A 333 -3.33 -7.87 -26.01
C PHE A 333 -4.57 -8.37 -26.77
N GLY A 334 -4.81 -7.86 -27.99
CA GLY A 334 -5.96 -8.24 -28.79
C GLY A 334 -7.29 -8.12 -28.03
N PRO A 335 -8.15 -9.15 -28.08
CA PRO A 335 -9.47 -9.12 -27.43
C PRO A 335 -9.40 -9.10 -25.89
N TYR A 336 -8.24 -9.38 -25.27
CA TYR A 336 -8.05 -9.39 -23.82
C TYR A 336 -7.71 -8.03 -23.24
N TYR A 337 -7.60 -6.97 -24.06
CA TYR A 337 -7.16 -5.62 -23.65
C TYR A 337 -7.85 -5.11 -22.38
N PHE A 338 -9.17 -5.18 -22.29
CA PHE A 338 -9.93 -4.67 -21.13
C PHE A 338 -9.76 -5.55 -19.89
N GLN A 339 -9.66 -6.87 -20.06
CA GLN A 339 -9.37 -7.79 -18.95
C GLN A 339 -7.97 -7.52 -18.37
N VAL A 340 -6.97 -7.34 -19.23
CA VAL A 340 -5.61 -7.00 -18.82
C VAL A 340 -5.59 -5.64 -18.13
N ALA A 341 -6.33 -4.67 -18.62
CA ALA A 341 -6.45 -3.36 -17.97
C ALA A 341 -6.96 -3.48 -16.52
N ILE A 342 -7.96 -4.33 -16.24
CA ILE A 342 -8.44 -4.59 -14.87
C ILE A 342 -7.40 -5.33 -14.03
N ILE A 343 -6.70 -6.31 -14.60
CA ILE A 343 -5.62 -7.01 -13.89
C ILE A 343 -4.54 -6.01 -13.47
N LEU A 344 -4.10 -5.14 -14.38
CA LEU A 344 -3.09 -4.12 -14.11
C LEU A 344 -3.60 -3.06 -13.11
N ARG A 345 -4.88 -2.65 -13.22
CA ARG A 345 -5.53 -1.80 -12.21
C ARG A 345 -5.40 -2.41 -10.81
N ASN A 346 -5.76 -3.67 -10.65
CA ASN A 346 -5.77 -4.32 -9.35
C ASN A 346 -4.35 -4.62 -8.83
N SER A 347 -3.42 -5.06 -9.70
CA SER A 347 -2.08 -5.46 -9.30
C SER A 347 -1.11 -4.30 -9.13
N ILE A 348 -1.18 -3.26 -9.97
CA ILE A 348 -0.26 -2.13 -9.94
C ILE A 348 -0.89 -0.93 -9.23
N LEU A 349 -2.06 -0.46 -9.69
CA LEU A 349 -2.66 0.76 -9.17
C LEU A 349 -3.22 0.55 -7.77
N ALA A 350 -4.19 -0.35 -7.59
CA ALA A 350 -4.85 -0.57 -6.30
C ALA A 350 -3.87 -1.01 -5.21
N ASN A 351 -2.98 -1.97 -5.49
CA ASN A 351 -1.98 -2.38 -4.51
C ASN A 351 -0.96 -1.28 -4.22
N GLY A 352 -0.61 -0.46 -5.21
CA GLY A 352 0.33 0.64 -5.04
C GLY A 352 -0.18 1.78 -4.16
N ILE A 353 -1.45 2.17 -4.30
CA ILE A 353 -2.02 3.33 -3.60
C ILE A 353 -2.79 2.95 -2.33
N LEU A 354 -3.32 1.73 -2.23
CA LEU A 354 -4.07 1.25 -1.07
C LEU A 354 -3.23 0.41 -0.10
N THR A 355 -1.90 0.43 -0.20
CA THR A 355 -1.03 -0.24 0.79
C THR A 355 -1.30 0.35 2.17
N ASN A 356 -1.49 -0.49 3.20
CA ASN A 356 -1.82 -0.16 4.58
C ASN A 356 -3.18 0.54 4.78
N SER A 357 -4.01 0.68 3.73
CA SER A 357 -5.31 1.38 3.85
C SER A 357 -6.26 0.75 4.88
N GLU A 358 -6.07 -0.53 5.17
CA GLU A 358 -6.78 -1.25 6.22
C GLU A 358 -6.53 -0.71 7.63
N ALA A 359 -5.39 -0.04 7.85
CA ALA A 359 -4.97 0.49 9.15
C ALA A 359 -5.10 2.02 9.28
N TRP A 360 -5.69 2.70 8.28
CA TRP A 360 -5.89 4.15 8.33
C TRP A 360 -7.09 4.52 9.21
N TYR A 361 -6.95 5.62 9.95
CA TYR A 361 -7.97 6.19 10.84
C TYR A 361 -8.61 7.43 10.22
N GLY A 362 -9.84 7.74 10.63
CA GLY A 362 -10.48 9.01 10.36
C GLY A 362 -10.67 9.38 8.89
N LEU A 363 -10.74 8.38 7.98
CA LEU A 363 -11.00 8.65 6.57
C LEU A 363 -12.41 9.18 6.37
N ASN A 364 -12.51 10.30 5.67
CA ASN A 364 -13.78 10.89 5.25
C ASN A 364 -14.03 10.68 3.75
N ASP A 365 -15.21 11.06 3.27
CA ASP A 365 -15.59 10.87 1.86
C ASP A 365 -14.68 11.65 0.89
N SER A 366 -14.23 12.85 1.26
CA SER A 366 -13.30 13.63 0.42
C SER A 366 -11.92 13.01 0.32
N ASP A 367 -11.45 12.34 1.38
CA ASP A 367 -10.22 11.55 1.36
C ASP A 367 -10.31 10.38 0.37
N LEU A 368 -11.42 9.68 0.38
CA LEU A 368 -11.67 8.56 -0.53
C LEU A 368 -11.83 9.02 -1.99
N GLU A 369 -12.44 10.20 -2.22
CA GLU A 369 -12.54 10.79 -3.56
C GLU A 369 -11.17 11.11 -4.19
N ILE A 370 -10.17 11.46 -3.38
CA ILE A 370 -8.78 11.65 -3.88
C ILE A 370 -8.26 10.36 -4.51
N LEU A 371 -8.46 9.23 -3.86
CA LEU A 371 -8.02 7.92 -4.36
C LEU A 371 -8.85 7.47 -5.56
N GLU A 372 -10.16 7.65 -5.52
CA GLU A 372 -11.07 7.31 -6.61
C GLU A 372 -10.80 8.14 -7.88
N SER A 373 -10.37 9.40 -7.73
CA SER A 373 -10.03 10.25 -8.88
C SER A 373 -8.95 9.67 -9.78
N VAL A 374 -7.98 8.97 -9.19
CA VAL A 374 -6.90 8.30 -9.93
C VAL A 374 -7.41 7.04 -10.63
N ASP A 375 -8.28 6.29 -9.98
CA ASP A 375 -8.93 5.12 -10.55
C ASP A 375 -9.81 5.48 -11.74
N GLU A 376 -10.61 6.54 -11.60
CA GLU A 376 -11.39 7.10 -12.69
C GLU A 376 -10.52 7.53 -13.86
N GLN A 377 -9.40 8.19 -13.60
CA GLN A 377 -8.46 8.62 -14.63
C GLN A 377 -7.96 7.44 -15.46
N LEU A 378 -7.61 6.30 -14.81
CA LEU A 378 -7.22 5.09 -15.52
C LEU A 378 -8.35 4.58 -16.41
N MET A 379 -9.56 4.39 -15.84
CA MET A 379 -10.68 3.85 -16.59
C MET A 379 -11.10 4.73 -17.76
N ARG A 380 -11.10 6.06 -17.58
CA ARG A 380 -11.38 7.02 -18.66
C ARG A 380 -10.36 6.92 -19.78
N ARG A 381 -9.07 6.76 -19.47
CA ARG A 381 -8.02 6.59 -20.48
C ARG A 381 -8.12 5.25 -21.20
N VAL A 382 -8.44 4.16 -20.50
CA VAL A 382 -8.64 2.83 -21.08
C VAL A 382 -9.82 2.82 -22.06
N LEU A 383 -10.93 3.49 -21.70
CA LEU A 383 -12.17 3.55 -22.51
C LEU A 383 -12.19 4.75 -23.49
N GLU A 384 -11.22 5.65 -23.42
CA GLU A 384 -11.12 6.89 -24.21
C GLU A 384 -12.35 7.78 -24.10
N VAL A 385 -12.90 7.93 -22.87
CA VAL A 385 -14.11 8.73 -22.63
C VAL A 385 -13.82 10.08 -22.01
N PRO A 386 -14.63 11.12 -22.33
CA PRO A 386 -14.47 12.46 -21.75
C PRO A 386 -14.90 12.47 -20.27
N SER A 387 -14.51 13.54 -19.56
CA SER A 387 -14.91 13.79 -18.15
C SER A 387 -16.43 13.88 -17.95
N THR A 388 -17.19 14.22 -18.99
CA THR A 388 -18.65 14.29 -18.97
C THR A 388 -19.35 12.92 -18.89
N CYS A 389 -18.64 11.82 -19.13
CA CYS A 389 -19.20 10.48 -18.91
C CYS A 389 -19.41 10.23 -17.42
N PRO A 390 -20.60 9.80 -16.97
CA PRO A 390 -20.85 9.48 -15.58
C PRO A 390 -19.86 8.43 -15.06
N LYS A 391 -19.23 8.71 -13.91
CA LYS A 391 -18.22 7.80 -13.33
C LYS A 391 -18.80 6.43 -12.98
N GLU A 392 -20.07 6.40 -12.60
CA GLU A 392 -20.78 5.17 -12.26
C GLU A 392 -20.78 4.17 -13.43
N MET A 393 -20.89 4.69 -14.67
CA MET A 393 -20.85 3.85 -15.86
C MET A 393 -19.49 3.19 -16.08
N LEU A 394 -18.39 3.83 -15.69
CA LEU A 394 -17.06 3.24 -15.77
C LEU A 394 -17.00 1.97 -14.91
N TYR A 395 -17.44 2.07 -13.65
CA TYR A 395 -17.44 0.95 -12.72
C TYR A 395 -18.44 -0.14 -13.10
N LEU A 396 -19.67 0.23 -13.46
CA LEU A 396 -20.73 -0.71 -13.80
C LEU A 396 -20.41 -1.51 -15.08
N GLU A 397 -19.90 -0.86 -16.12
CA GLU A 397 -19.57 -1.52 -17.39
C GLU A 397 -18.28 -2.35 -17.27
N MET A 398 -17.24 -1.81 -16.62
CA MET A 398 -15.99 -2.53 -16.40
C MET A 398 -16.10 -3.62 -15.32
N GLY A 399 -17.15 -3.60 -14.51
CA GLY A 399 -17.34 -4.54 -13.41
C GLY A 399 -16.34 -4.36 -12.27
N CYS A 400 -15.90 -3.12 -12.01
CA CYS A 400 -14.90 -2.81 -11.01
C CYS A 400 -15.56 -2.33 -9.71
N VAL A 401 -15.05 -2.78 -8.59
CA VAL A 401 -15.41 -2.25 -7.27
C VAL A 401 -14.66 -0.92 -7.06
N PRO A 402 -15.33 0.20 -6.71
CA PRO A 402 -14.68 1.45 -6.34
C PRO A 402 -13.75 1.30 -5.12
N PHE A 403 -12.71 2.12 -5.04
CA PHE A 403 -11.68 1.98 -4.01
C PHE A 403 -12.21 2.13 -2.57
N LYS A 404 -13.22 2.94 -2.35
CA LYS A 404 -13.84 3.08 -1.02
C LYS A 404 -14.35 1.73 -0.45
N TYR A 405 -14.96 0.89 -1.28
CA TYR A 405 -15.40 -0.44 -0.84
C TYR A 405 -14.25 -1.44 -0.73
N ILE A 406 -13.17 -1.25 -1.49
CA ILE A 406 -11.94 -2.04 -1.33
C ILE A 406 -11.27 -1.70 0.01
N VAL A 407 -11.19 -0.41 0.39
CA VAL A 407 -10.66 0.01 1.69
C VAL A 407 -11.47 -0.57 2.84
N ALA A 408 -12.82 -0.46 2.79
CA ALA A 408 -13.71 -1.06 3.77
C ALA A 408 -13.52 -2.58 3.86
N SER A 409 -13.46 -3.28 2.71
CA SER A 409 -13.22 -4.73 2.67
C SER A 409 -11.87 -5.11 3.28
N ARG A 410 -10.81 -4.33 3.01
CA ARG A 410 -9.49 -4.56 3.61
C ARG A 410 -9.52 -4.36 5.12
N ARG A 411 -10.24 -3.32 5.60
CA ARG A 411 -10.40 -3.04 7.03
C ARG A 411 -11.13 -4.19 7.75
N LEU A 412 -12.20 -4.69 7.20
CA LEU A 412 -12.92 -5.85 7.76
C LEU A 412 -12.06 -7.12 7.77
N ASN A 413 -11.30 -7.39 6.70
CA ASN A 413 -10.37 -8.52 6.69
C ASN A 413 -9.22 -8.33 7.68
N PHE A 414 -8.81 -7.11 7.96
CA PHE A 414 -7.82 -6.80 8.98
C PHE A 414 -8.40 -6.98 10.39
N LEU A 415 -9.68 -6.62 10.60
CA LEU A 415 -10.39 -6.97 11.84
C LEU A 415 -10.33 -8.46 12.12
N HIS A 416 -10.73 -9.29 11.14
CA HIS A 416 -10.68 -10.76 11.27
C HIS A 416 -9.26 -11.25 11.59
N TYR A 417 -8.23 -10.67 10.96
CA TYR A 417 -6.84 -10.99 11.28
C TYR A 417 -6.49 -10.66 12.74
N ILE A 418 -6.87 -9.46 13.24
CA ILE A 418 -6.59 -9.04 14.63
C ILE A 418 -7.31 -9.97 15.62
N LEU A 419 -8.57 -10.32 15.37
CA LEU A 419 -9.37 -11.18 16.26
C LEU A 419 -8.80 -12.61 16.37
N ASN A 420 -8.07 -13.07 15.34
CA ASN A 420 -7.41 -14.38 15.32
C ASN A 420 -5.94 -14.35 15.79
N GLU A 421 -5.41 -13.19 16.20
CA GLU A 421 -4.13 -13.09 16.90
C GLU A 421 -4.32 -13.45 18.38
N ASP A 422 -3.22 -13.75 19.07
CA ASP A 422 -3.22 -14.01 20.50
C ASP A 422 -3.78 -12.80 21.28
N GLU A 423 -4.58 -13.03 22.31
CA GLU A 423 -5.16 -11.96 23.13
C GLU A 423 -4.12 -11.12 23.88
N SER A 424 -2.93 -11.68 24.09
CA SER A 424 -1.79 -10.97 24.64
C SER A 424 -1.11 -10.05 23.63
N SER A 425 -1.40 -10.18 22.33
CA SER A 425 -0.77 -9.41 21.26
C SER A 425 -1.08 -7.92 21.36
N LEU A 426 -0.13 -7.10 20.95
CA LEU A 426 -0.28 -5.63 21.00
C LEU A 426 -1.50 -5.14 20.20
N ILE A 427 -1.69 -5.62 18.97
CA ILE A 427 -2.80 -5.18 18.13
C ILE A 427 -4.16 -5.64 18.66
N TYR A 428 -4.26 -6.83 19.25
CA TYR A 428 -5.49 -7.30 19.89
C TYR A 428 -5.84 -6.41 21.09
N LYS A 429 -4.88 -6.12 21.96
CA LYS A 429 -5.08 -5.21 23.11
C LYS A 429 -5.51 -3.82 22.69
N VAL A 430 -4.91 -3.27 21.62
CA VAL A 430 -5.30 -1.96 21.07
C VAL A 430 -6.75 -2.01 20.55
N LEU A 431 -7.12 -3.04 19.77
CA LEU A 431 -8.49 -3.23 19.28
C LEU A 431 -9.48 -3.35 20.44
N LYS A 432 -9.18 -4.20 21.43
CA LYS A 432 -10.02 -4.40 22.61
C LYS A 432 -10.23 -3.11 23.36
N SER A 433 -9.18 -2.31 23.57
CA SER A 433 -9.30 -1.01 24.21
C SER A 433 -10.19 -0.03 23.43
N GLN A 434 -10.19 -0.08 22.08
CA GLN A 434 -11.08 0.74 21.25
C GLN A 434 -12.52 0.25 21.28
N SER A 435 -12.76 -1.07 21.31
CA SER A 435 -14.11 -1.63 21.36
C SER A 435 -14.80 -1.42 22.72
N GLU A 436 -14.04 -1.46 23.82
CA GLU A 436 -14.55 -1.22 25.18
C GLU A 436 -14.89 0.25 25.44
N GLN A 437 -14.09 1.17 24.92
CA GLN A 437 -14.24 2.62 25.16
C GLN A 437 -13.95 3.40 23.86
N PRO A 438 -14.85 3.35 22.87
CA PRO A 438 -14.61 4.00 21.58
C PRO A 438 -14.57 5.51 21.72
N VAL A 439 -13.57 6.13 21.06
CA VAL A 439 -13.40 7.58 20.95
C VAL A 439 -13.67 7.98 19.51
N LYS A 440 -14.11 9.22 19.28
CA LYS A 440 -14.38 9.74 17.93
C LYS A 440 -13.18 9.52 17.01
N ASP A 441 -13.46 9.07 15.79
CA ASP A 441 -12.49 8.74 14.74
C ASP A 441 -11.61 7.51 15.04
N ASP A 442 -11.93 6.71 16.07
CA ASP A 442 -11.29 5.42 16.27
C ASP A 442 -11.47 4.50 15.07
N TRP A 443 -10.48 3.68 14.84
CA TRP A 443 -10.52 2.68 13.78
C TRP A 443 -11.68 1.70 13.96
N TYR A 444 -11.98 1.29 15.19
CA TYR A 444 -13.10 0.40 15.50
C TYR A 444 -14.46 0.99 15.09
N LEU A 445 -14.67 2.31 15.24
CA LEU A 445 -15.90 2.96 14.76
C LEU A 445 -16.04 2.91 13.23
N SER A 446 -14.92 2.98 12.51
CA SER A 446 -14.93 2.78 11.06
C SER A 446 -15.27 1.33 10.69
N VAL A 447 -14.85 0.34 11.50
CA VAL A 447 -15.24 -1.08 11.33
C VAL A 447 -16.75 -1.25 11.53
N VAL A 448 -17.30 -0.69 12.59
CA VAL A 448 -18.76 -0.77 12.87
C VAL A 448 -19.54 -0.18 11.69
N LYS A 449 -19.13 0.99 11.21
CA LYS A 449 -19.73 1.62 10.02
C LYS A 449 -19.64 0.71 8.78
N ASP A 450 -18.49 0.09 8.54
CA ASP A 450 -18.29 -0.80 7.39
C ASP A 450 -19.18 -2.06 7.48
N LEU A 451 -19.35 -2.65 8.67
CA LEU A 451 -20.25 -3.78 8.91
C LEU A 451 -21.71 -3.40 8.61
N GLU A 452 -22.15 -2.25 9.10
CA GLU A 452 -23.50 -1.71 8.83
C GLU A 452 -23.71 -1.45 7.33
N GLU A 453 -22.76 -0.76 6.67
CA GLU A 453 -22.84 -0.45 5.25
C GLU A 453 -22.88 -1.71 4.36
N PHE A 454 -22.17 -2.76 4.75
CA PHE A 454 -22.14 -4.04 4.04
C PHE A 454 -23.28 -4.97 4.47
N GLN A 455 -24.14 -4.54 5.41
CA GLN A 455 -25.25 -5.34 5.96
C GLN A 455 -24.76 -6.69 6.51
N LEU A 456 -23.61 -6.67 7.19
CA LEU A 456 -23.04 -7.81 7.88
C LEU A 456 -23.47 -7.74 9.35
N ASP A 457 -24.56 -8.41 9.66
CA ASP A 457 -25.09 -8.51 11.03
C ASP A 457 -24.37 -9.66 11.76
N MET A 458 -23.15 -9.39 12.18
CA MET A 458 -22.27 -10.33 12.88
C MET A 458 -21.55 -9.62 14.03
N ASP A 459 -21.46 -10.27 15.17
CA ASP A 459 -20.65 -9.79 16.28
C ASP A 459 -19.16 -10.22 16.12
N LEU A 460 -18.29 -9.75 17.03
CA LEU A 460 -16.86 -10.01 16.95
C LEU A 460 -16.51 -11.49 17.12
N GLU A 461 -17.28 -12.24 17.94
CA GLU A 461 -17.04 -13.66 18.16
C GLU A 461 -17.45 -14.47 16.93
N GLU A 462 -18.60 -14.16 16.34
CA GLU A 462 -19.03 -14.78 15.08
C GLU A 462 -18.02 -14.52 13.94
N ILE A 463 -17.48 -13.30 13.86
CA ILE A 463 -16.42 -12.98 12.89
C ILE A 463 -15.16 -13.80 13.16
N LYS A 464 -14.75 -13.96 14.42
CA LYS A 464 -13.57 -14.72 14.83
C LYS A 464 -13.67 -16.19 14.47
N GLU A 465 -14.85 -16.80 14.64
CA GLU A 465 -15.09 -18.22 14.38
C GLU A 465 -15.06 -18.60 12.89
N LEU A 466 -15.32 -17.65 12.00
CA LEU A 466 -15.28 -17.91 10.57
C LEU A 466 -13.85 -18.17 10.09
N SER A 467 -13.67 -19.12 9.16
CA SER A 467 -12.38 -19.23 8.47
C SER A 467 -12.06 -17.96 7.68
N SER A 468 -10.77 -17.59 7.59
CA SER A 468 -10.33 -16.41 6.84
C SER A 468 -10.85 -16.41 5.39
N PHE A 469 -10.89 -17.57 4.73
CA PHE A 469 -11.42 -17.71 3.37
C PHE A 469 -12.93 -17.42 3.32
N SER A 470 -13.71 -17.98 4.28
CA SER A 470 -15.17 -17.80 4.33
C SER A 470 -15.52 -16.34 4.59
N PHE A 471 -14.88 -15.70 5.58
CA PHE A 471 -15.10 -14.31 5.91
C PHE A 471 -14.73 -13.38 4.75
N HIS A 472 -13.55 -13.57 4.16
CA HIS A 472 -13.11 -12.80 2.99
C HIS A 472 -14.11 -12.86 1.83
N LYS A 473 -14.62 -14.07 1.51
CA LYS A 473 -15.62 -14.27 0.46
C LYS A 473 -16.94 -13.56 0.79
N THR A 474 -17.37 -13.59 2.03
CA THR A 474 -18.59 -12.90 2.51
C THR A 474 -18.42 -11.38 2.36
N VAL A 475 -17.34 -10.82 2.87
CA VAL A 475 -17.02 -9.39 2.75
C VAL A 475 -16.96 -8.96 1.28
N GLN A 476 -16.27 -9.72 0.43
CA GLN A 476 -16.17 -9.41 -1.01
C GLN A 476 -17.54 -9.39 -1.69
N LYS A 477 -18.39 -10.37 -1.37
CA LYS A 477 -19.76 -10.43 -1.92
C LYS A 477 -20.58 -9.21 -1.50
N SER A 478 -20.55 -8.87 -0.21
CA SER A 478 -21.28 -7.71 0.34
C SER A 478 -20.76 -6.39 -0.23
N ALA A 479 -19.44 -6.24 -0.37
CA ALA A 479 -18.83 -5.07 -1.01
C ALA A 479 -19.30 -4.89 -2.47
N CYS A 480 -19.33 -5.98 -3.25
CA CYS A 480 -19.85 -5.94 -4.63
C CYS A 480 -21.34 -5.57 -4.68
N GLN A 481 -22.15 -6.12 -3.77
CA GLN A 481 -23.59 -5.81 -3.69
C GLN A 481 -23.83 -4.35 -3.31
N LYS A 482 -23.14 -3.86 -2.28
CA LYS A 482 -23.23 -2.46 -1.84
C LYS A 482 -22.77 -1.51 -2.94
N ALA A 483 -21.64 -1.79 -3.59
CA ALA A 483 -21.15 -1.00 -4.71
C ALA A 483 -22.18 -0.94 -5.85
N LEU A 484 -22.76 -2.07 -6.24
CA LEU A 484 -23.80 -2.13 -7.27
C LEU A 484 -25.03 -1.27 -6.91
N MET A 485 -25.51 -1.38 -5.68
CA MET A 485 -26.67 -0.61 -5.19
C MET A 485 -26.39 0.89 -5.26
N ASP A 486 -25.27 1.35 -4.71
CA ASP A 486 -24.95 2.77 -4.64
C ASP A 486 -24.65 3.35 -6.03
N LEU A 487 -23.88 2.66 -6.87
CA LEU A 487 -23.62 3.07 -8.24
C LEU A 487 -24.92 3.16 -9.07
N THR A 488 -25.81 2.19 -8.91
CA THR A 488 -27.13 2.19 -9.58
C THR A 488 -28.00 3.36 -9.10
N LYS A 489 -28.06 3.61 -7.78
CA LYS A 489 -28.81 4.74 -7.21
C LYS A 489 -28.34 6.09 -7.74
N ILE A 490 -27.00 6.29 -7.85
CA ILE A 490 -26.44 7.53 -8.39
C ILE A 490 -26.70 7.61 -9.91
N LYS A 491 -26.49 6.52 -10.64
CA LYS A 491 -26.75 6.44 -12.09
C LYS A 491 -28.18 6.83 -12.46
N LEU A 492 -29.18 6.47 -11.65
CA LEU A 492 -30.58 6.84 -11.89
C LEU A 492 -30.82 8.36 -11.96
N LYS A 493 -29.93 9.18 -11.40
CA LYS A 493 -29.97 10.64 -11.53
C LYS A 493 -29.56 11.13 -12.93
N HIS A 494 -28.86 10.30 -13.71
CA HIS A 494 -28.38 10.65 -15.05
C HIS A 494 -29.39 10.21 -16.12
N THR A 495 -30.19 11.15 -16.64
CA THR A 495 -31.27 10.89 -17.60
C THR A 495 -30.89 10.08 -18.82
N LYS A 496 -29.63 10.22 -19.31
CA LYS A 496 -29.12 9.55 -20.50
C LYS A 496 -28.85 8.05 -20.31
N VAL A 497 -28.53 7.61 -19.09
CA VAL A 497 -28.08 6.25 -18.78
C VAL A 497 -28.94 5.52 -17.74
N LYS A 498 -29.98 6.19 -17.21
CA LYS A 498 -30.86 5.62 -16.18
C LYS A 498 -31.55 4.31 -16.59
N HIS A 499 -31.79 4.12 -17.87
CA HIS A 499 -32.49 2.95 -18.44
C HIS A 499 -31.62 1.71 -18.57
N ILE A 500 -30.27 1.83 -18.43
CA ILE A 500 -29.36 0.70 -18.53
C ILE A 500 -29.44 -0.10 -17.24
N LEU A 501 -29.73 -1.39 -17.34
CA LEU A 501 -29.81 -2.28 -16.19
C LEU A 501 -28.49 -3.03 -15.99
N HIS A 502 -28.09 -3.16 -14.73
CA HIS A 502 -26.96 -3.99 -14.30
C HIS A 502 -27.44 -4.85 -13.12
N GLU A 503 -27.57 -6.15 -13.35
CA GLU A 503 -28.01 -7.10 -12.31
C GLU A 503 -26.89 -7.46 -11.34
N LYS A 504 -25.64 -7.38 -11.80
CA LYS A 504 -24.45 -7.67 -11.01
C LYS A 504 -23.30 -6.77 -11.41
N LEU A 505 -22.38 -6.52 -10.47
CA LEU A 505 -21.15 -5.79 -10.73
C LEU A 505 -20.14 -6.75 -11.37
N SER A 506 -20.14 -6.80 -12.69
CA SER A 506 -19.24 -7.64 -13.48
C SER A 506 -19.00 -7.02 -14.84
N MET A 507 -17.82 -7.27 -15.41
CA MET A 507 -17.48 -6.82 -16.76
C MET A 507 -18.54 -7.22 -17.76
N GLN A 508 -19.06 -6.26 -18.51
CA GLN A 508 -20.09 -6.49 -19.52
C GLN A 508 -19.57 -7.35 -20.67
N GLN A 509 -20.46 -8.09 -21.34
CA GLN A 509 -20.09 -9.11 -22.35
C GLN A 509 -19.27 -8.53 -23.51
N TYR A 510 -19.60 -7.33 -23.98
CA TYR A 510 -18.87 -6.70 -25.10
C TYR A 510 -17.44 -6.26 -24.74
N LEU A 511 -17.11 -6.10 -23.44
CA LEU A 511 -15.75 -5.81 -22.95
C LEU A 511 -14.91 -7.08 -22.75
N LYS A 512 -15.54 -8.25 -22.72
CA LYS A 512 -14.86 -9.55 -22.67
C LYS A 512 -14.34 -9.93 -24.05
N PRO A 513 -13.42 -10.89 -24.16
CA PRO A 513 -12.94 -11.38 -25.44
C PRO A 513 -14.08 -11.81 -26.36
N ASN A 514 -14.18 -11.18 -27.52
CA ASN A 514 -15.19 -11.42 -28.53
C ASN A 514 -14.66 -11.03 -29.94
N GLN A 515 -15.54 -10.91 -30.92
CA GLN A 515 -15.19 -10.56 -32.31
C GLN A 515 -15.00 -9.05 -32.55
N LEU A 516 -15.26 -8.20 -31.55
CA LEU A 516 -15.03 -6.76 -31.67
C LEU A 516 -13.53 -6.44 -31.50
N THR A 517 -13.05 -5.52 -32.31
CA THR A 517 -11.74 -4.90 -32.10
C THR A 517 -11.79 -3.98 -30.88
N ILE A 518 -10.63 -3.58 -30.37
CA ILE A 518 -10.53 -2.62 -29.25
C ILE A 518 -11.28 -1.32 -29.58
N SER A 519 -11.14 -0.83 -30.82
CA SER A 519 -11.82 0.39 -31.28
C SER A 519 -13.35 0.24 -31.33
N GLU A 520 -13.84 -0.89 -31.88
CA GLU A 520 -15.27 -1.20 -31.90
C GLU A 520 -15.85 -1.33 -30.49
N THR A 521 -15.10 -1.95 -29.57
CA THR A 521 -15.50 -2.10 -28.16
C THR A 521 -15.60 -0.75 -27.44
N LYS A 522 -14.61 0.15 -27.63
CA LYS A 522 -14.66 1.53 -27.11
C LYS A 522 -15.85 2.28 -27.70
N PHE A 523 -16.09 2.14 -29.00
CA PHE A 523 -17.24 2.73 -29.67
C PHE A 523 -18.57 2.22 -29.07
N ALA A 524 -18.70 0.92 -28.82
CA ALA A 524 -19.87 0.35 -28.15
C ALA A 524 -20.10 0.96 -26.77
N PHE A 525 -19.04 1.16 -25.98
CA PHE A 525 -19.15 1.85 -24.69
C PHE A 525 -19.67 3.28 -24.87
N HIS A 526 -19.13 4.06 -25.82
CA HIS A 526 -19.57 5.43 -26.10
C HIS A 526 -21.05 5.46 -26.54
N ALA A 527 -21.46 4.52 -27.35
CA ALA A 527 -22.86 4.41 -27.78
C ALA A 527 -23.77 4.08 -26.59
N ARG A 528 -23.46 3.07 -25.81
CA ARG A 528 -24.23 2.66 -24.61
C ARG A 528 -24.38 3.81 -23.60
N THR A 529 -23.31 4.57 -23.39
CA THR A 529 -23.30 5.70 -22.42
C THR A 529 -23.78 7.02 -22.97
N ARG A 530 -24.29 7.05 -24.21
CA ARG A 530 -24.76 8.27 -24.90
C ARG A 530 -23.66 9.34 -25.04
N MET A 531 -22.41 8.92 -25.32
CA MET A 531 -21.25 9.79 -25.49
C MET A 531 -20.88 10.08 -26.95
N LEU A 532 -21.58 9.48 -27.94
CA LEU A 532 -21.35 9.82 -29.34
C LEU A 532 -21.70 11.29 -29.59
N ARG A 533 -20.90 11.94 -30.46
CA ARG A 533 -21.07 13.37 -30.80
C ARG A 533 -22.22 13.57 -31.78
N VAL A 534 -23.42 13.50 -31.28
CA VAL A 534 -24.66 13.86 -31.96
C VAL A 534 -25.31 15.05 -31.23
N LYS A 535 -26.05 15.90 -31.94
CA LYS A 535 -26.59 17.15 -31.37
C LYS A 535 -27.44 16.91 -30.13
N ARG A 536 -28.27 15.88 -30.10
CA ARG A 536 -29.12 15.53 -28.95
C ARG A 536 -28.33 15.21 -27.67
N ASN A 537 -27.10 14.73 -27.80
CA ASN A 537 -26.26 14.44 -26.64
C ASN A 537 -25.61 15.68 -26.03
N TYR A 538 -25.34 16.72 -26.85
CA TYR A 538 -24.54 17.89 -26.47
C TYR A 538 -25.19 19.24 -26.78
N GLY A 539 -26.37 19.26 -27.46
CA GLY A 539 -27.05 20.50 -27.83
C GLY A 539 -27.63 21.25 -26.64
N GLN A 540 -27.37 22.53 -26.55
CA GLN A 540 -27.91 23.41 -25.50
C GLN A 540 -29.19 24.17 -25.90
N SER A 541 -29.51 24.29 -27.19
CA SER A 541 -30.68 25.04 -27.67
C SER A 541 -31.71 24.13 -28.37
N SER A 542 -32.98 24.50 -28.24
CA SER A 542 -34.09 23.75 -28.85
C SER A 542 -34.20 23.87 -30.37
N GLU A 543 -33.52 24.85 -30.96
CA GLU A 543 -33.73 25.20 -32.36
C GLU A 543 -32.84 24.47 -33.38
N ASP A 544 -31.76 23.82 -32.95
CA ASP A 544 -30.82 23.10 -33.84
C ASP A 544 -30.60 21.64 -33.43
N LYS A 545 -31.69 20.87 -33.33
CA LYS A 545 -31.65 19.43 -32.97
C LYS A 545 -31.70 18.50 -34.15
N PHE A 546 -31.96 19.00 -35.34
CA PHE A 546 -32.22 18.18 -36.52
C PHE A 546 -30.96 17.49 -37.05
N CYS A 547 -31.17 16.34 -37.67
CA CYS A 547 -30.09 15.57 -38.29
C CYS A 547 -29.42 16.40 -39.42
N PRO A 548 -28.10 16.66 -39.32
CA PRO A 548 -27.43 17.46 -40.34
C PRO A 548 -27.17 16.70 -41.62
N VAL A 549 -27.38 15.37 -41.64
CA VAL A 549 -27.13 14.51 -42.81
C VAL A 549 -28.37 14.42 -43.71
N CYS A 550 -29.51 13.96 -43.18
CA CYS A 550 -30.75 13.89 -43.95
C CYS A 550 -31.48 15.27 -44.06
N LYS A 551 -31.13 16.22 -43.18
CA LYS A 551 -31.73 17.58 -43.13
C LYS A 551 -33.24 17.60 -42.91
N ASP A 552 -33.81 16.46 -42.44
CA ASP A 552 -35.22 16.38 -42.10
C ASP A 552 -35.49 17.16 -40.82
N LYS A 553 -36.39 18.14 -40.89
CA LYS A 553 -36.78 19.02 -39.81
C LYS A 553 -37.66 18.32 -38.73
N ASN A 554 -38.10 17.10 -39.00
CA ASN A 554 -38.92 16.34 -38.04
C ASN A 554 -38.07 15.31 -37.27
N THR A 555 -36.77 15.18 -37.60
CA THR A 555 -35.94 14.09 -37.06
C THR A 555 -34.73 14.63 -36.29
N ASP A 556 -34.68 14.35 -35.02
CA ASP A 556 -33.57 14.72 -34.14
C ASP A 556 -32.25 14.01 -34.53
N ASP A 557 -31.13 14.72 -34.47
CA ASP A 557 -29.78 14.16 -34.57
C ASP A 557 -29.46 13.37 -33.29
N SER A 558 -29.91 12.13 -33.26
CA SER A 558 -29.76 11.19 -32.12
C SER A 558 -28.98 9.95 -32.52
N GLN A 559 -28.49 9.21 -31.53
CA GLN A 559 -27.81 7.95 -31.80
C GLN A 559 -28.77 6.89 -32.36
N ASP A 560 -30.03 6.93 -31.95
CA ASP A 560 -31.07 6.03 -32.49
C ASP A 560 -31.31 6.35 -33.96
N HIS A 561 -31.36 7.63 -34.33
CA HIS A 561 -31.54 8.04 -35.72
C HIS A 561 -30.36 7.64 -36.63
N LEU A 562 -29.13 7.52 -36.11
CA LEU A 562 -27.99 7.05 -36.91
C LEU A 562 -28.24 5.65 -37.53
N LEU A 563 -29.07 4.80 -36.92
CA LEU A 563 -29.40 3.48 -37.44
C LEU A 563 -30.43 3.51 -38.59
N VAL A 564 -31.31 4.53 -38.59
CA VAL A 564 -32.47 4.61 -39.49
C VAL A 564 -32.41 5.78 -40.46
N CYS A 565 -31.35 6.58 -40.42
CA CYS A 565 -31.16 7.72 -41.30
C CYS A 565 -31.06 7.24 -42.76
N GLU A 566 -32.03 7.56 -43.61
CA GLU A 566 -32.13 7.09 -44.99
C GLU A 566 -30.85 7.32 -45.80
N VAL A 567 -30.24 8.49 -45.66
CA VAL A 567 -28.99 8.86 -46.35
C VAL A 567 -27.81 7.95 -45.94
N LEU A 568 -27.70 7.63 -44.65
CA LEU A 568 -26.63 6.80 -44.10
C LEU A 568 -26.86 5.31 -44.46
N VAL A 569 -28.09 4.84 -44.37
CA VAL A 569 -28.48 3.47 -44.68
C VAL A 569 -28.28 3.17 -46.18
N GLN A 570 -28.70 4.06 -47.08
CA GLN A 570 -28.50 3.92 -48.51
C GLN A 570 -27.03 3.88 -48.92
N LYS A 571 -26.18 4.73 -48.32
CA LYS A 571 -24.74 4.77 -48.62
C LYS A 571 -24.01 3.51 -48.18
N ASN A 572 -24.38 2.94 -47.03
CA ASN A 572 -23.74 1.72 -46.50
C ASN A 572 -24.29 0.41 -47.05
N GLN A 573 -25.23 0.44 -48.01
CA GLN A 573 -25.85 -0.74 -48.64
C GLN A 573 -26.39 -1.78 -47.65
N LEU A 574 -26.84 -1.36 -46.47
CA LEU A 574 -27.34 -2.22 -45.40
C LEU A 574 -28.80 -2.63 -45.71
N ILE A 575 -28.97 -3.66 -46.52
CA ILE A 575 -30.29 -4.14 -47.03
C ILE A 575 -30.92 -5.20 -46.11
N VAL A 576 -30.34 -5.59 -45.01
CA VAL A 576 -30.87 -6.68 -44.17
C VAL A 576 -31.14 -6.15 -42.76
N GLU A 577 -32.38 -6.39 -42.28
CA GLU A 577 -32.85 -6.09 -40.90
C GLU A 577 -32.05 -5.03 -40.14
N VAL A 578 -32.56 -3.81 -40.08
CA VAL A 578 -31.96 -2.74 -39.25
C VAL A 578 -32.10 -3.15 -37.78
N PRO A 579 -30.99 -3.35 -37.06
CA PRO A 579 -31.08 -3.68 -35.63
C PRO A 579 -31.68 -2.54 -34.84
N GLU A 580 -32.38 -2.85 -33.76
CA GLU A 580 -32.89 -1.86 -32.85
C GLU A 580 -31.76 -1.37 -31.94
N TYR A 581 -31.79 -0.07 -31.56
CA TYR A 581 -30.78 0.48 -30.65
C TYR A 581 -30.66 -0.29 -29.32
N GLN A 582 -31.75 -0.92 -28.87
CA GLN A 582 -31.79 -1.77 -27.68
C GLN A 582 -30.91 -3.02 -27.79
N ASP A 583 -30.55 -3.47 -28.98
CA ASP A 583 -29.63 -4.59 -29.19
C ASP A 583 -28.22 -4.32 -28.68
N LEU A 584 -27.83 -3.05 -28.47
CA LEU A 584 -26.60 -2.66 -27.75
C LEU A 584 -26.56 -3.13 -26.28
N PHE A 585 -27.71 -3.42 -25.70
CA PHE A 585 -27.84 -3.80 -24.29
C PHE A 585 -28.19 -5.29 -24.12
N CYS A 586 -28.30 -6.04 -25.20
CA CYS A 586 -28.63 -7.46 -25.12
C CYS A 586 -27.40 -8.31 -24.77
N ASP A 587 -27.66 -9.46 -24.13
CA ASP A 587 -26.61 -10.44 -23.77
C ASP A 587 -26.12 -11.29 -24.96
N LYS A 588 -26.82 -11.22 -26.09
CA LYS A 588 -26.46 -11.96 -27.30
C LYS A 588 -25.35 -11.22 -28.03
N ILE A 589 -24.12 -11.72 -27.88
CA ILE A 589 -22.92 -11.09 -28.44
C ILE A 589 -22.97 -10.87 -29.94
N GLU A 590 -23.58 -11.78 -30.70
CA GLU A 590 -23.72 -11.67 -32.15
C GLU A 590 -24.54 -10.45 -32.57
N LYS A 591 -25.68 -10.21 -31.88
CA LYS A 591 -26.51 -9.03 -32.12
C LYS A 591 -25.78 -7.75 -31.78
N LEU A 592 -25.09 -7.76 -30.62
CA LEU A 592 -24.31 -6.62 -30.15
C LEU A 592 -23.16 -6.30 -31.12
N VAL A 593 -22.45 -7.28 -31.63
CA VAL A 593 -21.40 -7.09 -32.64
C VAL A 593 -22.00 -6.49 -33.92
N LYS A 594 -23.12 -7.05 -34.42
CA LYS A 594 -23.80 -6.56 -35.63
C LYS A 594 -24.20 -5.09 -35.50
N ILE A 595 -24.91 -4.73 -34.40
CA ILE A 595 -25.35 -3.34 -34.22
C ILE A 595 -24.18 -2.38 -34.00
N THR A 596 -23.15 -2.78 -33.28
CA THR A 596 -21.96 -1.96 -33.03
C THR A 596 -21.29 -1.56 -34.35
N ARG A 597 -21.08 -2.52 -35.24
CA ARG A 597 -20.46 -2.30 -36.57
C ARG A 597 -21.31 -1.41 -37.47
N ILE A 598 -22.62 -1.65 -37.50
CA ILE A 598 -23.54 -0.82 -38.28
C ILE A 598 -23.55 0.62 -37.77
N LEU A 599 -23.72 0.79 -36.46
CA LEU A 599 -23.76 2.11 -35.85
C LEU A 599 -22.43 2.85 -36.03
N GLN A 600 -21.31 2.15 -35.93
CA GLN A 600 -19.98 2.73 -36.14
C GLN A 600 -19.77 3.17 -37.57
N SER A 601 -20.15 2.35 -38.53
CA SER A 601 -20.09 2.67 -39.98
C SER A 601 -20.91 3.92 -40.28
N ASN A 602 -22.16 3.98 -39.83
CA ASN A 602 -23.04 5.15 -40.02
C ASN A 602 -22.50 6.41 -39.33
N TYR A 603 -21.89 6.27 -38.13
CA TYR A 603 -21.30 7.37 -37.41
C TYR A 603 -20.07 7.94 -38.13
N LEU A 604 -19.20 7.09 -38.68
CA LEU A 604 -18.02 7.51 -39.44
C LEU A 604 -18.42 8.20 -40.74
N GLU A 605 -19.39 7.65 -41.49
CA GLU A 605 -19.93 8.28 -42.69
C GLU A 605 -20.54 9.67 -42.40
N ARG A 606 -21.29 9.79 -41.29
CA ARG A 606 -21.79 11.08 -40.83
C ARG A 606 -20.66 12.10 -40.60
N ILE A 607 -19.56 11.69 -39.95
CA ILE A 607 -18.42 12.56 -39.73
C ILE A 607 -17.79 13.01 -41.06
N GLU A 608 -17.68 12.14 -42.00
CA GLU A 608 -17.10 12.43 -43.32
C GLU A 608 -17.97 13.41 -44.12
N ILE A 609 -19.29 13.21 -44.13
CA ILE A 609 -20.23 14.16 -44.76
C ILE A 609 -20.09 15.56 -44.15
N LEU A 610 -20.07 15.65 -42.81
CA LEU A 610 -19.95 16.93 -42.15
C LEU A 610 -18.59 17.61 -42.34
N LYS A 611 -17.51 16.87 -42.56
CA LYS A 611 -16.21 17.41 -42.95
C LYS A 611 -16.25 18.04 -44.35
N LYS A 612 -16.75 17.28 -45.32
CA LYS A 612 -16.90 17.75 -46.72
C LYS A 612 -17.77 18.99 -46.83
N GLU A 613 -18.87 19.10 -46.05
CA GLU A 613 -19.72 20.29 -46.02
C GLU A 613 -19.00 21.54 -45.42
N LYS A 614 -18.06 21.32 -44.51
CA LYS A 614 -17.24 22.44 -43.96
C LYS A 614 -16.17 22.89 -44.94
N GLU A 615 -15.52 21.94 -45.60
CA GLU A 615 -14.48 22.21 -46.61
C GLU A 615 -15.04 22.85 -47.89
N GLY A 616 -16.26 22.51 -48.29
CA GLY A 616 -16.96 23.12 -49.44
C GLY A 616 -17.58 24.50 -49.18
N LYS A 617 -17.49 25.02 -47.93
CA LYS A 617 -17.92 26.37 -47.56
C LYS A 617 -16.77 27.40 -47.47
N HIS A 618 -15.56 26.99 -47.78
CA HIS A 618 -14.39 27.83 -48.00
C HIS A 618 -14.07 27.87 -49.52
#